data_bdc5f60fc858404b770c12c0e76a05d7
#
_entry.id   bdc5f60fc858404b770c12c0e76a05d7
#
_cell.length_a   1.000
_cell.length_b   1.000
_cell.length_c   1.000
_cell.angle_alpha   90.00
_cell.angle_beta   90.00
_cell.angle_gamma   90.00
#
_symmetry.space_group_name_H-M   'P 1'
#
loop_
_entity.id
_entity.type
_entity.pdbx_description
1 polymer ?
#
loop_
_entity_poly.entity_id
_entity_poly.type
_entity_poly.pdbx_seq_one_letter_code
_entity_poly.pdbx_strand_id
1 'polypeptide(L)'
;MKVLIIIPAYNEQDNIERVVKHLTENYPEYDYVVINDGSMDKTSEICHSNHYNIIDLPVNLGLAGGFQTGMKYAYQKGYDCAVQFDADGQHRPEYIAAMIRKIEEGNDIVIASRFVEEKKPATARMIGSRLITTAIRLTSGAKIMDPTSGMRMYLSLIHI
;
A
#
# COMPACT_ATOMS: atom_id res chain seq x y z
N MET A 1 0.91 -1.71 17.99
CA MET A 1 1.64 -0.93 16.94
C MET A 1 0.70 0.08 16.31
N LYS A 2 1.15 1.30 16.08
CA LYS A 2 0.39 2.34 15.38
C LYS A 2 0.65 2.23 13.87
N VAL A 3 -0.40 1.92 13.11
CA VAL A 3 -0.30 1.62 11.67
C VAL A 3 -0.94 2.72 10.85
N LEU A 4 -0.27 3.16 9.78
CA LEU A 4 -0.84 4.07 8.78
C LEU A 4 -1.10 3.33 7.46
N ILE A 5 -2.32 3.45 6.94
CA ILE A 5 -2.64 3.03 5.57
C ILE A 5 -2.35 4.21 4.64
N ILE A 6 -1.41 4.04 3.73
CA ILE A 6 -1.08 5.03 2.70
C ILE A 6 -1.80 4.65 1.41
N ILE A 7 -2.62 5.56 0.89
CA ILE A 7 -3.44 5.37 -0.31
C ILE A 7 -2.96 6.34 -1.39
N PRO A 8 -1.96 5.96 -2.22
CA PRO A 8 -1.60 6.75 -3.38
C PRO A 8 -2.78 6.77 -4.38
N ALA A 9 -3.16 7.96 -4.83
CA ALA A 9 -4.28 8.15 -5.74
C ALA A 9 -3.90 9.11 -6.88
N TYR A 10 -4.15 8.70 -8.12
CA TYR A 10 -4.00 9.53 -9.30
C TYR A 10 -5.15 9.27 -10.27
N ASN A 11 -6.06 10.25 -10.40
CA ASN A 11 -7.29 10.16 -11.19
C ASN A 11 -8.18 8.97 -10.76
N GLU A 12 -8.50 8.91 -9.47
CA GLU A 12 -9.27 7.83 -8.83
C GLU A 12 -10.68 8.30 -8.37
N GLN A 13 -11.25 9.31 -9.04
CA GLN A 13 -12.58 9.86 -8.68
C GLN A 13 -13.68 8.80 -8.56
N ASP A 14 -13.61 7.72 -9.34
CA ASP A 14 -14.64 6.68 -9.36
C ASP A 14 -14.47 5.65 -8.22
N ASN A 15 -13.31 5.61 -7.59
CA ASN A 15 -12.96 4.58 -6.60
C ASN A 15 -12.70 5.13 -5.20
N ILE A 16 -12.11 6.32 -5.09
CA ILE A 16 -11.54 6.81 -3.84
C ILE A 16 -12.56 6.88 -2.69
N GLU A 17 -13.78 7.33 -2.96
CA GLU A 17 -14.83 7.41 -1.95
C GLU A 17 -15.19 6.03 -1.40
N ARG A 18 -15.39 5.05 -2.29
CA ARG A 18 -15.70 3.66 -1.92
C ARG A 18 -14.59 3.05 -1.08
N VAL A 19 -13.33 3.27 -1.48
CA VAL A 19 -12.17 2.71 -0.78
C VAL A 19 -12.03 3.31 0.62
N VAL A 20 -12.11 4.62 0.76
CA VAL A 20 -11.98 5.29 2.06
C VAL A 20 -13.16 4.94 2.98
N LYS A 21 -14.40 4.95 2.48
CA LYS A 21 -15.58 4.53 3.27
C LYS A 21 -15.43 3.10 3.76
N HIS A 22 -15.02 2.18 2.89
CA HIS A 22 -14.82 0.78 3.29
C HIS A 22 -13.79 0.64 4.42
N LEU A 23 -12.70 1.38 4.37
CA LEU A 23 -11.69 1.37 5.43
C LEU A 23 -12.23 1.97 6.73
N THR A 24 -12.84 3.14 6.68
CA THR A 24 -13.31 3.85 7.89
C THR A 24 -14.47 3.16 8.59
N GLU A 25 -15.34 2.50 7.84
CA GLU A 25 -16.51 1.80 8.38
C GLU A 25 -16.17 0.41 8.93
N ASN A 26 -15.23 -0.32 8.31
CA ASN A 26 -14.97 -1.71 8.66
C ASN A 26 -13.64 -1.92 9.40
N TYR A 27 -12.72 -0.96 9.35
CA TYR A 27 -11.38 -1.04 9.96
C TYR A 27 -10.99 0.28 10.64
N PRO A 28 -11.88 0.81 11.55
CA PRO A 28 -11.67 2.12 12.20
C PRO A 28 -10.46 2.16 13.13
N GLU A 29 -9.88 1.01 13.45
CA GLU A 29 -8.65 0.89 14.25
C GLU A 29 -7.38 1.32 13.51
N TYR A 30 -7.42 1.45 12.17
CA TYR A 30 -6.29 1.88 11.36
C TYR A 30 -6.46 3.31 10.88
N ASP A 31 -5.45 4.13 11.12
CA ASP A 31 -5.36 5.45 10.51
C ASP A 31 -5.03 5.33 9.02
N TYR A 32 -5.49 6.28 8.21
CA TYR A 32 -5.18 6.34 6.79
C TYR A 32 -4.80 7.75 6.34
N VAL A 33 -4.12 7.86 5.21
CA VAL A 33 -3.91 9.09 4.46
C VAL A 33 -4.00 8.83 2.95
N VAL A 34 -4.76 9.63 2.25
CA VAL A 34 -4.77 9.67 0.79
C VAL A 34 -3.64 10.58 0.32
N ILE A 35 -2.80 10.11 -0.56
CA ILE A 35 -1.78 10.94 -1.23
C ILE A 35 -2.27 11.17 -2.66
N ASN A 36 -2.88 12.33 -2.88
CA ASN A 36 -3.32 12.74 -4.20
C ASN A 36 -2.10 13.19 -5.03
N ASP A 37 -1.69 12.37 -5.97
CA ASP A 37 -0.47 12.55 -6.77
C ASP A 37 -0.73 13.47 -7.99
N GLY A 38 -1.25 14.67 -7.74
CA GLY A 38 -1.50 15.66 -8.78
C GLY A 38 -2.62 15.27 -9.73
N SER A 39 -3.72 14.68 -9.24
CA SER A 39 -4.88 14.32 -10.05
C SER A 39 -5.48 15.52 -10.77
N MET A 40 -5.95 15.29 -12.00
CA MET A 40 -6.60 16.30 -12.84
C MET A 40 -8.14 16.13 -12.89
N ASP A 41 -8.64 15.09 -12.27
CA ASP A 41 -10.06 14.78 -12.12
C ASP A 41 -10.61 15.27 -10.76
N LYS A 42 -11.77 14.77 -10.33
CA LYS A 42 -12.41 15.18 -9.08
C LYS A 42 -11.88 14.46 -7.83
N THR A 43 -10.78 13.72 -7.91
CA THR A 43 -10.23 12.95 -6.76
C THR A 43 -10.00 13.85 -5.54
N SER A 44 -9.32 15.00 -5.72
CA SER A 44 -9.07 15.97 -4.65
C SER A 44 -10.36 16.56 -4.08
N GLU A 45 -11.27 17.02 -4.98
CA GLU A 45 -12.56 17.59 -4.60
C GLU A 45 -13.39 16.62 -3.74
N ILE A 46 -13.47 15.34 -4.14
CA ILE A 46 -14.19 14.29 -3.40
C ILE A 46 -13.59 14.11 -2.01
N CYS A 47 -12.26 14.04 -1.90
CA CYS A 47 -11.61 13.85 -0.60
C CYS A 47 -11.85 15.03 0.34
N HIS A 48 -11.72 16.27 -0.14
CA HIS A 48 -11.96 17.46 0.67
C HIS A 48 -13.43 17.61 1.08
N SER A 49 -14.37 17.36 0.17
CA SER A 49 -15.81 17.46 0.44
C SER A 49 -16.29 16.45 1.47
N ASN A 50 -15.66 15.26 1.53
CA ASN A 50 -15.96 14.24 2.52
C ASN A 50 -15.09 14.33 3.79
N HIS A 51 -14.24 15.36 3.92
CA HIS A 51 -13.30 15.54 5.04
C HIS A 51 -12.34 14.35 5.26
N TYR A 52 -11.93 13.71 4.17
CA TYR A 52 -10.95 12.63 4.22
C TYR A 52 -9.56 13.16 4.55
N ASN A 53 -8.74 12.34 5.20
CA ASN A 53 -7.35 12.67 5.47
C ASN A 53 -6.55 12.61 4.16
N ILE A 54 -6.17 13.75 3.62
CA ILE A 54 -5.55 13.88 2.29
C ILE A 54 -4.32 14.79 2.32
N ILE A 55 -3.34 14.48 1.49
CA ILE A 55 -2.22 15.34 1.12
C ILE A 55 -2.25 15.49 -0.40
N ASP A 56 -2.44 16.73 -0.88
CA ASP A 56 -2.37 17.04 -2.31
C ASP A 56 -0.94 17.36 -2.69
N LEU A 57 -0.41 16.65 -3.69
CA LEU A 57 0.87 16.96 -4.31
C LEU A 57 0.65 17.94 -5.46
N PRO A 58 1.50 18.96 -5.62
CA PRO A 58 1.34 19.98 -6.66
C PRO A 58 1.59 19.45 -8.08
N VAL A 59 2.27 18.30 -8.19
CA VAL A 59 2.61 17.64 -9.46
C VAL A 59 2.59 16.13 -9.28
N ASN A 60 2.37 15.41 -10.37
CA ASN A 60 2.45 13.97 -10.37
C ASN A 60 3.92 13.52 -10.22
N LEU A 61 4.21 12.79 -9.14
CA LEU A 61 5.51 12.20 -8.82
C LEU A 61 5.57 10.70 -9.15
N GLY A 62 4.45 10.14 -9.60
CA GLY A 62 4.28 8.70 -9.81
C GLY A 62 4.07 7.92 -8.51
N LEU A 63 3.65 6.67 -8.65
CA LEU A 63 3.30 5.80 -7.52
C LEU A 63 4.40 5.78 -6.42
N ALA A 64 5.67 5.72 -6.83
CA ALA A 64 6.79 5.70 -5.89
C ALA A 64 6.93 7.01 -5.12
N GLY A 65 6.77 8.16 -5.78
CA GLY A 65 6.84 9.48 -5.15
C GLY A 65 5.67 9.73 -4.21
N GLY A 66 4.46 9.39 -4.63
CA GLY A 66 3.27 9.44 -3.78
C GLY A 66 3.43 8.59 -2.54
N PHE A 67 3.83 7.32 -2.70
CA PHE A 67 4.08 6.43 -1.58
C PHE A 67 5.19 6.94 -0.65
N GLN A 68 6.31 7.43 -1.18
CA GLN A 68 7.39 8.02 -0.39
C GLN A 68 6.90 9.21 0.44
N THR A 69 6.00 10.03 -0.10
CA THR A 69 5.38 11.15 0.65
C THR A 69 4.58 10.62 1.83
N GLY A 70 3.76 9.59 1.63
CA GLY A 70 3.03 8.93 2.72
C GLY A 70 3.94 8.33 3.79
N MET A 71 5.07 7.75 3.38
CA MET A 71 6.08 7.22 4.32
C MET A 71 6.71 8.33 5.17
N LYS A 72 7.07 9.46 4.58
CA LYS A 72 7.58 10.64 5.31
C LYS A 72 6.54 11.16 6.31
N TYR A 73 5.27 11.21 5.90
CA TYR A 73 4.18 11.58 6.78
C TYR A 73 4.04 10.59 7.95
N ALA A 74 4.07 9.29 7.67
CA ALA A 74 4.01 8.25 8.70
C ALA A 74 5.12 8.43 9.75
N TYR A 75 6.34 8.63 9.31
CA TYR A 75 7.49 8.87 10.18
C TYR A 75 7.31 10.14 11.04
N GLN A 76 6.95 11.27 10.43
CA GLN A 76 6.76 12.56 11.12
C GLN A 76 5.63 12.50 12.16
N LYS A 77 4.62 11.67 11.94
CA LYS A 77 3.47 11.47 12.83
C LYS A 77 3.66 10.35 13.86
N GLY A 78 4.84 9.71 13.87
CA GLY A 78 5.20 8.68 14.85
C GLY A 78 4.44 7.37 14.69
N TYR A 79 4.14 6.96 13.44
CA TYR A 79 3.61 5.64 13.17
C TYR A 79 4.73 4.60 13.24
N ASP A 80 4.43 3.42 13.82
CA ASP A 80 5.39 2.32 13.93
C ASP A 80 5.61 1.64 12.59
N CYS A 81 4.56 1.51 11.79
CA CYS A 81 4.62 0.95 10.43
C CYS A 81 3.60 1.59 9.50
N ALA A 82 3.83 1.43 8.21
CA ALA A 82 2.93 1.89 7.18
C ALA A 82 2.70 0.82 6.12
N VAL A 83 1.48 0.76 5.58
CA VAL A 83 1.10 -0.19 4.54
C VAL A 83 0.65 0.56 3.28
N GLN A 84 1.18 0.15 2.13
CA GLN A 84 0.70 0.60 0.83
C GLN A 84 -0.64 -0.06 0.52
N PHE A 85 -1.62 0.74 0.13
CA PHE A 85 -2.96 0.29 -0.21
C PHE A 85 -3.46 1.04 -1.45
N ASP A 86 -3.58 0.36 -2.58
CA ASP A 86 -3.92 1.02 -3.84
C ASP A 86 -5.39 1.48 -3.85
N ALA A 87 -5.64 2.64 -4.47
CA ALA A 87 -6.96 3.28 -4.51
C ALA A 87 -7.97 2.56 -5.43
N ASP A 88 -7.54 1.55 -6.20
CA ASP A 88 -8.40 0.77 -7.11
C ASP A 88 -9.36 -0.21 -6.41
N GLY A 89 -9.16 -0.42 -5.11
CA GLY A 89 -9.98 -1.30 -4.27
C GLY A 89 -9.71 -2.79 -4.46
N GLN A 90 -8.60 -3.19 -5.09
CA GLN A 90 -8.23 -4.60 -5.23
C GLN A 90 -7.50 -5.15 -4.00
N HIS A 91 -7.02 -4.27 -3.11
CA HIS A 91 -6.37 -4.66 -1.87
C HIS A 91 -7.38 -5.06 -0.79
N ARG A 92 -7.01 -6.02 0.03
CA ARG A 92 -7.86 -6.61 1.06
C ARG A 92 -7.37 -6.23 2.45
N PRO A 93 -8.07 -5.32 3.15
CA PRO A 93 -7.65 -4.83 4.47
C PRO A 93 -7.56 -5.94 5.53
N GLU A 94 -8.28 -7.06 5.34
CA GLU A 94 -8.28 -8.21 6.25
C GLU A 94 -6.87 -8.78 6.50
N TYR A 95 -5.95 -8.57 5.55
CA TYR A 95 -4.58 -9.03 5.70
C TYR A 95 -3.71 -8.15 6.60
N ILE A 96 -4.13 -6.91 6.90
CA ILE A 96 -3.33 -5.95 7.70
C ILE A 96 -2.97 -6.55 9.07
N ALA A 97 -3.94 -7.16 9.76
CA ALA A 97 -3.69 -7.78 11.05
C ALA A 97 -2.66 -8.91 10.99
N ALA A 98 -2.67 -9.70 9.90
CA ALA A 98 -1.67 -10.76 9.69
C ALA A 98 -0.29 -10.18 9.36
N MET A 99 -0.24 -9.06 8.63
CA MET A 99 1.01 -8.37 8.31
C MET A 99 1.64 -7.75 9.56
N ILE A 100 0.83 -7.15 10.45
CA ILE A 100 1.30 -6.62 11.74
C ILE A 100 1.98 -7.73 12.55
N ARG A 101 1.35 -8.89 12.69
CA ARG A 101 1.96 -10.04 13.40
C ARG A 101 3.33 -10.42 12.82
N LYS A 102 3.47 -10.37 11.50
CA LYS A 102 4.76 -10.66 10.85
C LYS A 102 5.82 -9.58 11.10
N ILE A 103 5.44 -8.32 11.21
CA ILE A 103 6.35 -7.26 11.66
C ILE A 103 6.77 -7.51 13.12
N GLU A 104 5.85 -7.86 14.01
CA GLU A 104 6.12 -8.17 15.42
C GLU A 104 7.01 -9.40 15.60
N GLU A 105 7.01 -10.35 14.66
CA GLU A 105 7.94 -11.48 14.59
C GLU A 105 9.38 -11.06 14.18
N GLY A 106 9.63 -9.76 13.93
CA GLY A 106 10.96 -9.22 13.62
C GLY A 106 11.24 -9.07 12.13
N ASN A 107 10.20 -9.07 11.29
CA ASN A 107 10.37 -8.77 9.87
C ASN A 107 10.27 -7.26 9.65
N ASP A 108 11.16 -6.71 8.85
CA ASP A 108 11.19 -5.28 8.51
C ASP A 108 10.20 -4.91 7.41
N ILE A 109 9.97 -5.84 6.48
CA ILE A 109 9.06 -5.68 5.34
C ILE A 109 8.20 -6.93 5.21
N VAL A 110 6.89 -6.74 5.08
CA VAL A 110 5.93 -7.81 4.82
C VAL A 110 5.18 -7.53 3.53
N ILE A 111 5.15 -8.51 2.63
CA ILE A 111 4.46 -8.42 1.34
C ILE A 111 3.26 -9.37 1.38
N ALA A 112 2.05 -8.83 1.22
CA ALA A 112 0.86 -9.66 1.09
C ALA A 112 0.89 -10.38 -0.26
N SER A 113 0.86 -11.72 -0.23
CA SER A 113 0.84 -12.53 -1.44
C SER A 113 -0.56 -12.99 -1.76
N ARG A 114 -1.01 -12.78 -2.98
CA ARG A 114 -2.29 -13.28 -3.51
C ARG A 114 -2.30 -14.80 -3.68
N PHE A 115 -1.14 -15.44 -3.57
CA PHE A 115 -0.94 -16.86 -3.87
C PHE A 115 -0.56 -17.70 -2.65
N VAL A 116 -0.90 -17.24 -1.45
CA VAL A 116 -0.68 -18.05 -0.23
C VAL A 116 -1.60 -19.27 -0.21
N GLU A 117 -2.85 -19.09 -0.63
CA GLU A 117 -3.89 -20.14 -0.63
C GLU A 117 -4.23 -20.64 -2.04
N GLU A 118 -3.87 -19.91 -3.09
CA GLU A 118 -4.21 -20.26 -4.47
C GLU A 118 -2.98 -20.58 -5.31
N LYS A 119 -3.12 -21.58 -6.20
CA LYS A 119 -2.05 -21.88 -7.17
C LYS A 119 -1.94 -20.75 -8.20
N LYS A 120 -0.72 -20.31 -8.46
CA LYS A 120 -0.43 -19.29 -9.48
C LYS A 120 -0.94 -19.77 -10.86
N PRO A 121 -1.80 -19.01 -11.53
CA PRO A 121 -2.27 -19.39 -12.87
C PRO A 121 -1.10 -19.38 -13.87
N ALA A 122 -1.17 -20.23 -14.89
CA ALA A 122 -0.13 -20.32 -15.93
C ALA A 122 -0.39 -19.27 -17.04
N THR A 123 -0.13 -17.99 -16.75
CA THR A 123 -0.24 -16.90 -17.73
C THR A 123 1.13 -16.31 -18.06
N ALA A 124 1.26 -15.65 -19.22
CA ALA A 124 2.52 -14.99 -19.64
C ALA A 124 3.01 -13.99 -18.58
N ARG A 125 2.10 -13.27 -17.92
CA ARG A 125 2.41 -12.36 -16.79
C ARG A 125 3.05 -13.10 -15.62
N MET A 126 2.64 -14.34 -15.35
CA MET A 126 3.19 -15.16 -14.26
C MET A 126 4.57 -15.73 -14.59
N ILE A 127 4.91 -15.91 -15.87
CA ILE A 127 6.28 -16.28 -16.29
C ILE A 127 7.22 -15.12 -15.92
N GLY A 128 6.88 -13.88 -16.24
CA GLY A 128 7.67 -12.70 -15.83
C GLY A 128 7.86 -12.61 -14.31
N SER A 129 6.79 -12.81 -13.54
CA SER A 129 6.87 -12.83 -12.06
C SER A 129 7.79 -13.93 -11.53
N ARG A 130 7.79 -15.13 -12.14
CA ARG A 130 8.71 -16.23 -11.78
C ARG A 130 10.16 -15.90 -12.07
N LEU A 131 10.44 -15.26 -13.20
CA LEU A 131 11.81 -14.81 -13.55
C LEU A 131 12.31 -13.79 -12.53
N ILE A 132 11.50 -12.80 -12.16
CA ILE A 132 11.82 -11.81 -11.12
C ILE A 132 12.08 -12.50 -9.78
N THR A 133 11.20 -13.41 -9.35
CA THR A 133 11.36 -14.18 -8.11
C THR A 133 12.67 -14.96 -8.11
N THR A 134 13.02 -15.59 -9.24
CA THR A 134 14.27 -16.35 -9.38
C THR A 134 15.48 -15.44 -9.32
N ALA A 135 15.44 -14.30 -10.01
CA ALA A 135 16.52 -13.32 -9.98
C ALA A 135 16.76 -12.78 -8.56
N ILE A 136 15.70 -12.40 -7.85
CA ILE A 136 15.80 -11.95 -6.45
C ILE A 136 16.42 -13.04 -5.57
N ARG A 137 15.96 -14.29 -5.72
CA ARG A 137 16.51 -15.41 -4.94
C ARG A 137 17.98 -15.66 -5.20
N LEU A 138 18.42 -15.52 -6.45
CA LEU A 138 19.84 -15.74 -6.83
C LEU A 138 20.74 -14.59 -6.34
N THR A 139 20.23 -13.34 -6.35
CA THR A 139 21.04 -12.17 -6.00
C THR A 139 21.04 -11.83 -4.52
N SER A 140 19.92 -12.04 -3.82
CA SER A 140 19.76 -11.65 -2.40
C SER A 140 19.54 -12.83 -1.45
N GLY A 141 19.31 -14.04 -1.97
CA GLY A 141 18.92 -15.20 -1.15
C GLY A 141 17.47 -15.15 -0.61
N ALA A 142 16.76 -14.03 -0.79
CA ALA A 142 15.42 -13.84 -0.26
C ALA A 142 14.38 -14.70 -0.99
N LYS A 143 13.47 -15.32 -0.24
CA LYS A 143 12.35 -16.11 -0.77
C LYS A 143 11.09 -15.26 -0.79
N ILE A 144 10.86 -14.52 -1.87
CA ILE A 144 9.65 -13.71 -2.06
C ILE A 144 8.66 -14.48 -2.95
N MET A 145 7.42 -14.67 -2.47
CA MET A 145 6.41 -15.43 -3.20
C MET A 145 5.72 -14.61 -4.30
N ASP A 146 5.42 -13.33 -4.04
CA ASP A 146 4.74 -12.42 -4.97
C ASP A 146 5.42 -11.04 -4.99
N PRO A 147 6.53 -10.87 -5.74
CA PRO A 147 7.24 -9.59 -5.81
C PRO A 147 6.44 -8.50 -6.51
N THR A 148 5.33 -8.86 -7.17
CA THR A 148 4.46 -7.95 -7.91
C THR A 148 3.22 -7.50 -7.13
N SER A 149 3.06 -7.95 -5.87
CA SER A 149 1.98 -7.47 -5.01
C SER A 149 2.17 -6.00 -4.66
N GLY A 150 1.12 -5.21 -4.82
CA GLY A 150 1.08 -3.80 -4.42
C GLY A 150 0.95 -3.62 -2.90
N MET A 151 0.32 -4.57 -2.20
CA MET A 151 0.10 -4.46 -0.76
C MET A 151 1.34 -4.87 0.03
N ARG A 152 2.03 -3.88 0.59
CA ARG A 152 3.29 -4.05 1.33
C ARG A 152 3.26 -3.24 2.60
N MET A 153 3.71 -3.83 3.70
CA MET A 153 3.88 -3.16 4.99
C MET A 153 5.35 -3.01 5.30
N TYR A 154 5.70 -1.85 5.83
CA TYR A 154 7.07 -1.47 6.15
C TYR A 154 7.14 -0.99 7.60
N LEU A 155 8.12 -1.45 8.34
CA LEU A 155 8.47 -0.86 9.64
C LEU A 155 9.02 0.56 9.40
N SER A 156 8.51 1.57 10.12
CA SER A 156 8.76 2.98 9.77
C SER A 156 10.23 3.41 9.91
N LEU A 157 11.02 2.70 10.71
CA LEU A 157 12.44 2.98 10.91
C LEU A 157 13.35 2.63 9.72
N ILE A 158 12.85 1.90 8.71
CA ILE A 158 13.66 1.44 7.57
C ILE A 158 13.90 2.55 6.53
N HIS A 159 13.14 3.65 6.58
CA HIS A 159 13.10 4.65 5.51
C HIS A 159 14.01 5.84 5.72
N ILE A 160 14.74 5.79 6.78
CA ILE A 160 15.66 6.87 7.17
C ILE A 160 17.07 6.47 6.86
#